data_a8602fc06b57894d559ef96d23d5fb98
#
_entry.id   a8602fc06b57894d559ef96d23d5fb98
#
_cell.length_a   1.000
_cell.length_b   1.000
_cell.length_c   1.000
_cell.angle_alpha   90.00
_cell.angle_beta   90.00
_cell.angle_gamma   90.00
#
_symmetry.space_group_name_H-M   'P 1'
#
loop_
_entity.id
_entity.type
_entity.pdbx_description
1 polymer ?
#
loop_
_entity_poly.entity_id
_entity_poly.type
_entity_poly.pdbx_seq_one_letter_code
_entity_poly.pdbx_strand_id
1 'polypeptide(L)'
;NELAEDVLFRAIGVLNASRGMFVRQNEQSPILDILSMFNWGDKKFLLSKKIDILKKINDGENGLILTDVHNTELQKKLKENNLLVVPLRAKDSLLGFMILCDKETRKGVENFNDLDLDILTSLSNQAAVAMDNAKLFKEITEAKQFNESILGSIATGVITINALGEIDSVNKAGEKILRLGQEEILNNHYMFLFEKDSDVIEIITKTEQIKKIITEINIPFLTASQETIVNVSAAPRIDINGNSEGLVIAIEDISDVSKVKNTFKRYVSKQVVDNLLEDDTKLNLGGEEREVTILFTDIRGFTSMSESMKPEEVVMTLNEYFSEMIDIVFKYNGTLDKIIGDELMVVFGAPLAAEDDTERALNTAIEMQNKIKELNNIRKKRKEKPVLVGAGINKGYVVSGNIGSRDMMDYTVIGDTVNLGSRLCSAAGPGEIIVSK
;
A
#
# COMPACT_ATOMS: atom_id res chain seq x y z
N ASN A 1 -11.56 -10.04 -35.94
CA ASN A 1 -11.81 -9.88 -37.39
C ASN A 1 -12.03 -11.22 -38.08
N GLU A 2 -11.33 -12.31 -37.71
CA GLU A 2 -11.46 -13.66 -38.31
C GLU A 2 -12.94 -14.17 -38.33
N LEU A 3 -13.66 -14.02 -37.20
CA LEU A 3 -15.07 -14.44 -37.12
C LEU A 3 -15.93 -13.66 -38.13
N ALA A 4 -15.72 -12.35 -38.28
CA ALA A 4 -16.49 -11.52 -39.20
C ALA A 4 -16.22 -11.90 -40.67
N GLU A 5 -14.98 -12.26 -40.96
CA GLU A 5 -14.54 -12.73 -42.27
C GLU A 5 -15.16 -14.09 -42.59
N ASP A 6 -15.05 -15.07 -41.69
CA ASP A 6 -15.62 -16.42 -41.88
C ASP A 6 -17.14 -16.39 -42.10
N VAL A 7 -17.86 -15.62 -41.28
CA VAL A 7 -19.33 -15.48 -41.41
C VAL A 7 -19.67 -14.77 -42.71
N LEU A 8 -18.99 -13.72 -43.09
CA LEU A 8 -19.20 -13.01 -44.35
C LEU A 8 -18.99 -13.94 -45.56
N PHE A 9 -17.90 -14.72 -45.56
CA PHE A 9 -17.65 -15.71 -46.63
C PHE A 9 -18.73 -16.75 -46.74
N ARG A 10 -19.21 -17.29 -45.62
CA ARG A 10 -20.32 -18.24 -45.60
C ARG A 10 -21.61 -17.64 -46.17
N ALA A 11 -21.95 -16.41 -45.75
CA ALA A 11 -23.10 -15.70 -46.22
C ALA A 11 -23.07 -15.47 -47.75
N ILE A 12 -21.91 -15.03 -48.26
CA ILE A 12 -21.69 -14.84 -49.70
C ILE A 12 -21.83 -16.16 -50.47
N GLY A 13 -21.20 -17.25 -49.97
CA GLY A 13 -21.26 -18.55 -50.61
C GLY A 13 -22.67 -19.15 -50.67
N VAL A 14 -23.44 -19.05 -49.56
CA VAL A 14 -24.79 -19.58 -49.46
C VAL A 14 -25.77 -18.80 -50.34
N LEU A 15 -25.62 -17.49 -50.41
CA LEU A 15 -26.56 -16.61 -51.12
C LEU A 15 -26.07 -16.23 -52.52
N ASN A 16 -24.90 -16.74 -52.95
CA ASN A 16 -24.27 -16.40 -54.21
C ASN A 16 -24.16 -14.90 -54.46
N ALA A 17 -23.80 -14.15 -53.40
CA ALA A 17 -23.60 -12.72 -53.51
C ALA A 17 -22.26 -12.39 -54.19
N SER A 18 -22.19 -11.36 -55.03
CA SER A 18 -20.94 -10.97 -55.70
C SER A 18 -19.99 -10.22 -54.76
N ARG A 19 -20.56 -9.51 -53.79
CA ARG A 19 -19.85 -8.67 -52.85
C ARG A 19 -20.50 -8.71 -51.47
N GLY A 20 -19.72 -8.44 -50.46
CA GLY A 20 -20.25 -8.36 -49.11
C GLY A 20 -19.41 -7.48 -48.17
N MET A 21 -20.06 -7.02 -47.12
CA MET A 21 -19.42 -6.19 -46.10
C MET A 21 -20.00 -6.53 -44.74
N PHE A 22 -19.10 -6.66 -43.76
CA PHE A 22 -19.46 -6.83 -42.35
C PHE A 22 -19.05 -5.58 -41.57
N VAL A 23 -20.02 -4.86 -41.01
CA VAL A 23 -19.77 -3.61 -40.29
C VAL A 23 -20.23 -3.69 -38.87
N ARG A 24 -19.43 -3.10 -37.97
CA ARG A 24 -19.71 -3.06 -36.52
C ARG A 24 -20.13 -1.65 -36.12
N GLN A 25 -21.06 -1.56 -35.18
CA GLN A 25 -21.40 -0.31 -34.55
C GLN A 25 -20.38 0.04 -33.49
N ASN A 26 -19.80 1.23 -33.61
CA ASN A 26 -18.91 1.80 -32.59
C ASN A 26 -19.71 2.79 -31.73
N GLU A 27 -19.78 2.56 -30.42
CA GLU A 27 -20.57 3.43 -29.51
C GLU A 27 -20.00 4.85 -29.43
N GLN A 28 -18.68 4.98 -29.57
CA GLN A 28 -17.97 6.26 -29.45
C GLN A 28 -17.86 7.03 -30.75
N SER A 29 -18.29 6.48 -31.89
CA SER A 29 -18.17 7.09 -33.21
C SER A 29 -19.49 7.09 -33.96
N PRO A 30 -19.83 8.17 -34.73
CA PRO A 30 -20.94 8.16 -35.64
C PRO A 30 -20.69 7.32 -36.91
N ILE A 31 -19.44 6.87 -37.12
CA ILE A 31 -19.00 6.08 -38.27
C ILE A 31 -18.96 4.60 -37.84
N LEU A 32 -19.40 3.73 -38.73
CA LEU A 32 -19.35 2.28 -38.55
C LEU A 32 -17.95 1.74 -38.85
N ASP A 33 -17.46 0.83 -38.03
CA ASP A 33 -16.19 0.12 -38.26
C ASP A 33 -16.41 -1.01 -39.26
N ILE A 34 -15.69 -1.02 -40.37
CA ILE A 34 -15.72 -2.10 -41.34
C ILE A 34 -14.80 -3.20 -40.85
N LEU A 35 -15.32 -4.35 -40.47
CA LEU A 35 -14.55 -5.48 -39.94
C LEU A 35 -14.05 -6.40 -41.05
N SER A 36 -14.85 -6.61 -42.11
CA SER A 36 -14.49 -7.43 -43.26
C SER A 36 -15.19 -6.95 -44.51
N MET A 37 -14.56 -7.10 -45.66
CA MET A 37 -15.11 -6.80 -46.98
C MET A 37 -14.66 -7.88 -47.96
N PHE A 38 -15.57 -8.26 -48.88
CA PHE A 38 -15.26 -9.20 -49.94
C PHE A 38 -15.54 -8.58 -51.32
N ASN A 39 -14.58 -8.71 -52.22
CA ASN A 39 -14.66 -8.32 -53.66
C ASN A 39 -14.90 -6.82 -53.92
N TRP A 40 -14.36 -5.95 -53.01
CA TRP A 40 -14.44 -4.50 -53.14
C TRP A 40 -13.15 -3.85 -53.66
N GLY A 41 -12.07 -4.63 -53.83
CA GLY A 41 -10.70 -4.14 -54.14
C GLY A 41 -10.21 -3.18 -53.05
N ASP A 42 -9.46 -2.15 -53.46
CA ASP A 42 -8.90 -1.13 -52.54
C ASP A 42 -9.87 -0.02 -52.14
N LYS A 43 -11.16 -0.19 -52.35
CA LYS A 43 -12.18 0.82 -52.04
C LYS A 43 -12.28 1.00 -50.54
N LYS A 44 -12.26 2.28 -50.09
CA LYS A 44 -12.52 2.67 -48.70
C LYS A 44 -13.91 3.29 -48.61
N PHE A 45 -14.72 2.82 -47.65
CA PHE A 45 -16.05 3.34 -47.40
C PHE A 45 -16.13 4.00 -46.03
N LEU A 46 -16.88 5.11 -45.94
CA LEU A 46 -17.25 5.78 -44.71
C LEU A 46 -18.78 5.65 -44.54
N LEU A 47 -19.21 4.64 -43.78
CA LEU A 47 -20.59 4.41 -43.47
C LEU A 47 -20.98 5.05 -42.14
N SER A 48 -21.98 5.92 -42.14
CA SER A 48 -22.50 6.59 -40.96
C SER A 48 -23.71 5.86 -40.40
N LYS A 49 -23.87 5.81 -39.11
CA LYS A 49 -25.08 5.36 -38.41
C LYS A 49 -26.33 6.16 -38.82
N LYS A 50 -26.15 7.38 -39.35
CA LYS A 50 -27.22 8.30 -39.74
C LYS A 50 -27.84 7.99 -41.12
N ILE A 51 -27.32 7.00 -41.86
CA ILE A 51 -27.90 6.60 -43.13
C ILE A 51 -29.35 6.07 -42.86
N ASP A 52 -30.33 6.65 -43.52
CA ASP A 52 -31.76 6.42 -43.23
C ASP A 52 -32.14 4.95 -43.17
N ILE A 53 -31.62 4.12 -44.08
CA ILE A 53 -31.85 2.68 -44.11
C ILE A 53 -31.32 1.97 -42.86
N LEU A 54 -30.10 2.32 -42.44
CA LEU A 54 -29.49 1.74 -41.24
C LEU A 54 -30.21 2.18 -39.97
N LYS A 55 -30.76 3.39 -39.98
CA LYS A 55 -31.59 3.91 -38.90
C LYS A 55 -32.93 3.14 -38.80
N LYS A 56 -33.63 2.89 -39.93
CA LYS A 56 -34.85 2.10 -39.93
C LYS A 56 -34.65 0.69 -39.37
N ILE A 57 -33.57 0.03 -39.76
CA ILE A 57 -33.19 -1.29 -39.21
C ILE A 57 -32.87 -1.19 -37.71
N ASN A 58 -32.25 -0.12 -37.29
CA ASN A 58 -31.99 0.12 -35.86
C ASN A 58 -33.30 0.27 -35.07
N ASP A 59 -34.30 0.89 -35.66
CA ASP A 59 -35.61 1.17 -35.06
C ASP A 59 -36.55 -0.05 -35.04
N GLY A 60 -36.11 -1.24 -35.51
CA GLY A 60 -36.81 -2.53 -35.29
C GLY A 60 -37.04 -3.40 -36.52
N GLU A 61 -36.67 -2.97 -37.72
CA GLU A 61 -36.79 -3.84 -38.89
C GLU A 61 -35.76 -4.98 -38.87
N ASN A 62 -36.19 -6.19 -39.28
CA ASN A 62 -35.33 -7.39 -39.25
C ASN A 62 -34.33 -7.45 -40.41
N GLY A 63 -34.42 -6.55 -41.36
CA GLY A 63 -33.56 -6.42 -42.53
C GLY A 63 -34.32 -5.87 -43.71
N LEU A 64 -33.60 -5.50 -44.79
CA LEU A 64 -34.15 -4.85 -45.95
C LEU A 64 -33.53 -5.38 -47.23
N ILE A 65 -34.38 -5.59 -48.21
CA ILE A 65 -34.00 -5.84 -49.62
C ILE A 65 -34.14 -4.54 -50.38
N LEU A 66 -33.06 -4.05 -50.97
CA LEU A 66 -33.04 -2.82 -51.76
C LEU A 66 -32.78 -3.19 -53.22
N THR A 67 -33.56 -2.65 -54.11
CA THR A 67 -33.49 -2.86 -55.57
C THR A 67 -33.32 -1.51 -56.26
N ASP A 68 -33.18 -1.51 -57.59
CA ASP A 68 -33.02 -0.31 -58.42
C ASP A 68 -34.08 0.76 -58.20
N VAL A 69 -35.27 0.39 -57.74
CA VAL A 69 -36.40 1.29 -57.51
C VAL A 69 -36.17 2.19 -56.29
N HIS A 70 -35.37 1.76 -55.32
CA HIS A 70 -35.26 2.46 -54.00
C HIS A 70 -34.33 3.65 -53.99
N ASN A 71 -33.23 3.66 -54.80
CA ASN A 71 -32.26 4.76 -54.98
C ASN A 71 -31.82 5.41 -53.65
N THR A 72 -31.48 4.62 -52.66
CA THR A 72 -31.17 5.04 -51.29
C THR A 72 -29.77 5.65 -51.16
N GLU A 73 -29.51 6.36 -50.05
CA GLU A 73 -28.18 6.92 -49.76
C GLU A 73 -27.13 5.80 -49.65
N LEU A 74 -27.48 4.63 -49.10
CA LEU A 74 -26.58 3.49 -48.97
C LEU A 74 -26.17 2.95 -50.34
N GLN A 75 -27.13 2.76 -51.25
CA GLN A 75 -26.89 2.32 -52.64
C GLN A 75 -25.95 3.27 -53.37
N LYS A 76 -26.20 4.60 -53.26
CA LYS A 76 -25.33 5.64 -53.86
C LYS A 76 -23.91 5.59 -53.30
N LYS A 77 -23.74 5.41 -51.99
CA LYS A 77 -22.42 5.34 -51.39
C LYS A 77 -21.64 4.05 -51.78
N LEU A 78 -22.33 2.94 -51.87
CA LEU A 78 -21.72 1.67 -52.30
C LEU A 78 -21.60 1.58 -53.83
N LYS A 79 -22.38 2.36 -54.59
CA LYS A 79 -22.51 2.31 -56.05
C LYS A 79 -23.05 0.94 -56.52
N GLU A 80 -24.00 0.39 -55.78
CA GLU A 80 -24.65 -0.88 -56.02
C GLU A 80 -26.16 -0.73 -55.94
N ASN A 81 -26.87 -1.43 -56.82
CA ASN A 81 -28.33 -1.31 -56.91
C ASN A 81 -29.08 -2.33 -56.08
N ASN A 82 -28.59 -3.58 -56.07
CA ASN A 82 -29.25 -4.68 -55.36
C ASN A 82 -28.51 -4.98 -54.07
N LEU A 83 -29.11 -4.62 -52.95
CA LEU A 83 -28.51 -4.82 -51.61
C LEU A 83 -29.47 -5.67 -50.74
N LEU A 84 -28.88 -6.54 -49.94
CA LEU A 84 -29.53 -7.20 -48.84
C LEU A 84 -28.83 -6.75 -47.55
N VAL A 85 -29.53 -6.08 -46.64
CA VAL A 85 -28.96 -5.51 -45.41
C VAL A 85 -29.70 -6.12 -44.24
N VAL A 86 -28.95 -6.73 -43.31
CA VAL A 86 -29.52 -7.29 -42.08
C VAL A 86 -28.76 -6.78 -40.85
N PRO A 87 -29.42 -6.61 -39.72
CA PRO A 87 -28.78 -6.28 -38.46
C PRO A 87 -28.03 -7.47 -37.86
N LEU A 88 -27.02 -7.18 -37.10
CA LEU A 88 -26.36 -8.10 -36.19
C LEU A 88 -26.85 -7.78 -34.77
N ARG A 89 -27.86 -8.51 -34.32
CA ARG A 89 -28.46 -8.29 -32.99
C ARG A 89 -28.15 -9.44 -32.05
N ALA A 90 -27.67 -9.10 -30.85
CA ALA A 90 -27.52 -10.04 -29.75
C ALA A 90 -28.37 -9.53 -28.57
N LYS A 91 -29.34 -10.34 -28.16
CA LYS A 91 -30.38 -9.95 -27.18
C LYS A 91 -31.03 -8.62 -27.59
N ASP A 92 -30.88 -7.56 -26.80
CA ASP A 92 -31.45 -6.24 -27.03
C ASP A 92 -30.48 -5.23 -27.67
N SER A 93 -29.22 -5.67 -27.99
CA SER A 93 -28.20 -4.79 -28.53
C SER A 93 -27.96 -4.99 -30.02
N LEU A 94 -27.85 -3.87 -30.78
CA LEU A 94 -27.43 -3.87 -32.16
C LEU A 94 -25.92 -3.75 -32.23
N LEU A 95 -25.25 -4.79 -32.67
CA LEU A 95 -23.77 -4.84 -32.78
C LEU A 95 -23.26 -4.30 -34.11
N GLY A 96 -24.09 -4.33 -35.16
CA GLY A 96 -23.69 -3.90 -36.50
C GLY A 96 -24.64 -4.33 -37.59
N PHE A 97 -24.10 -4.45 -38.80
CA PHE A 97 -24.87 -4.83 -39.99
C PHE A 97 -24.07 -5.74 -40.90
N MET A 98 -24.74 -6.65 -41.60
CA MET A 98 -24.19 -7.37 -42.75
C MET A 98 -24.86 -6.87 -44.01
N ILE A 99 -24.07 -6.55 -45.00
CA ILE A 99 -24.52 -5.98 -46.28
C ILE A 99 -24.01 -6.91 -47.40
N LEU A 100 -24.87 -7.47 -48.18
CA LEU A 100 -24.56 -8.22 -49.39
C LEU A 100 -25.06 -7.48 -50.62
N CYS A 101 -24.37 -7.66 -51.75
CA CYS A 101 -24.67 -7.00 -53.00
C CYS A 101 -24.71 -8.03 -54.11
N ASP A 102 -25.65 -7.81 -55.05
CA ASP A 102 -25.80 -8.50 -56.32
C ASP A 102 -25.78 -10.03 -56.23
N LYS A 103 -26.93 -10.65 -56.30
CA LYS A 103 -27.07 -12.11 -56.31
C LYS A 103 -26.76 -12.63 -57.72
N GLU A 104 -25.71 -13.44 -57.83
CA GLU A 104 -25.30 -14.02 -59.10
C GLU A 104 -25.96 -15.38 -59.33
N THR A 105 -26.63 -15.50 -60.50
CA THR A 105 -27.25 -16.74 -60.94
C THR A 105 -26.75 -17.14 -62.34
N ARG A 106 -27.10 -18.31 -62.78
CA ARG A 106 -26.78 -18.75 -64.17
C ARG A 106 -27.41 -17.87 -65.26
N LYS A 107 -28.41 -17.06 -64.89
CA LYS A 107 -29.12 -16.14 -65.78
C LYS A 107 -28.65 -14.70 -65.72
N GLY A 108 -27.65 -14.43 -64.85
CA GLY A 108 -27.14 -13.11 -64.60
C GLY A 108 -27.38 -12.66 -63.15
N VAL A 109 -27.36 -11.35 -62.92
CA VAL A 109 -27.64 -10.73 -61.60
C VAL A 109 -29.13 -10.70 -61.39
N GLU A 110 -29.60 -11.26 -60.27
CA GLU A 110 -31.00 -11.26 -59.84
C GLU A 110 -31.15 -10.47 -58.54
N ASN A 111 -32.39 -10.06 -58.22
CA ASN A 111 -32.69 -9.44 -56.94
C ASN A 111 -32.72 -10.49 -55.82
N PHE A 112 -32.34 -10.11 -54.62
CA PHE A 112 -32.58 -10.90 -53.43
C PHE A 112 -34.09 -11.04 -53.17
N ASN A 113 -34.50 -12.11 -52.54
CA ASN A 113 -35.87 -12.40 -52.17
C ASN A 113 -36.02 -12.63 -50.64
N ASP A 114 -37.26 -12.83 -50.18
CA ASP A 114 -37.55 -13.02 -48.75
C ASP A 114 -36.85 -14.22 -48.12
N LEU A 115 -36.66 -15.31 -48.89
CA LEU A 115 -35.89 -16.47 -48.41
C LEU A 115 -34.43 -16.14 -48.21
N ASP A 116 -33.82 -15.33 -49.06
CA ASP A 116 -32.45 -14.84 -48.91
C ASP A 116 -32.33 -13.96 -47.66
N LEU A 117 -33.34 -13.13 -47.37
CA LEU A 117 -33.42 -12.33 -46.19
C LEU A 117 -33.47 -13.18 -44.91
N ASP A 118 -34.32 -14.21 -44.88
CA ASP A 118 -34.45 -15.13 -43.75
C ASP A 118 -33.13 -15.88 -43.47
N ILE A 119 -32.47 -16.37 -44.52
CA ILE A 119 -31.17 -17.06 -44.42
C ILE A 119 -30.11 -16.13 -43.86
N LEU A 120 -29.98 -14.91 -44.42
CA LEU A 120 -28.97 -13.95 -43.98
C LEU A 120 -29.25 -13.49 -42.54
N THR A 121 -30.52 -13.29 -42.19
CA THR A 121 -30.92 -12.93 -40.81
C THR A 121 -30.54 -14.04 -39.83
N SER A 122 -30.76 -15.31 -40.19
CA SER A 122 -30.34 -16.44 -39.35
C SER A 122 -28.82 -16.47 -39.13
N LEU A 123 -28.05 -16.32 -40.21
CA LEU A 123 -26.56 -16.26 -40.12
C LEU A 123 -26.09 -15.05 -39.32
N SER A 124 -26.71 -13.90 -39.50
CA SER A 124 -26.39 -12.67 -38.77
C SER A 124 -26.66 -12.79 -37.26
N ASN A 125 -27.78 -13.42 -36.88
CA ASN A 125 -28.09 -13.66 -35.47
C ASN A 125 -27.07 -14.60 -34.81
N GLN A 126 -26.67 -15.68 -35.50
CA GLN A 126 -25.63 -16.57 -35.00
C GLN A 126 -24.27 -15.84 -34.84
N ALA A 127 -23.92 -15.03 -35.83
CA ALA A 127 -22.72 -14.21 -35.78
C ALA A 127 -22.73 -13.20 -34.62
N ALA A 128 -23.86 -12.53 -34.43
CA ALA A 128 -24.06 -11.57 -33.38
C ALA A 128 -23.87 -12.18 -31.98
N VAL A 129 -24.48 -13.37 -31.75
CA VAL A 129 -24.31 -14.11 -30.48
C VAL A 129 -22.85 -14.51 -30.26
N ALA A 130 -22.16 -15.00 -31.29
CA ALA A 130 -20.75 -15.36 -31.20
C ALA A 130 -19.86 -14.15 -30.91
N MET A 131 -20.12 -13.00 -31.52
CA MET A 131 -19.41 -11.75 -31.27
C MET A 131 -19.65 -11.22 -29.87
N ASP A 132 -20.88 -11.26 -29.37
CA ASP A 132 -21.22 -10.82 -28.00
C ASP A 132 -20.49 -11.68 -26.96
N ASN A 133 -20.54 -13.00 -27.13
CA ASN A 133 -19.82 -13.93 -26.28
C ASN A 133 -18.28 -13.69 -26.30
N ALA A 134 -17.70 -13.45 -27.47
CA ALA A 134 -16.28 -13.13 -27.59
C ALA A 134 -15.92 -11.79 -26.88
N LYS A 135 -16.80 -10.78 -26.99
CA LYS A 135 -16.64 -9.50 -26.30
C LYS A 135 -16.66 -9.69 -24.79
N LEU A 136 -17.69 -10.38 -24.25
CA LEU A 136 -17.83 -10.66 -22.83
C LEU A 136 -16.66 -11.46 -22.28
N PHE A 137 -16.20 -12.48 -23.01
CA PHE A 137 -15.03 -13.26 -22.61
C PHE A 137 -13.77 -12.40 -22.54
N LYS A 138 -13.58 -11.50 -23.50
CA LYS A 138 -12.47 -10.55 -23.50
C LYS A 138 -12.55 -9.60 -22.29
N GLU A 139 -13.71 -9.01 -22.02
CA GLU A 139 -13.93 -8.12 -20.88
C GLU A 139 -13.65 -8.82 -19.53
N ILE A 140 -14.11 -10.05 -19.36
CA ILE A 140 -13.84 -10.87 -18.17
C ILE A 140 -12.34 -11.13 -18.03
N THR A 141 -11.68 -11.49 -19.15
CA THR A 141 -10.24 -11.78 -19.14
C THR A 141 -9.42 -10.53 -18.81
N GLU A 142 -9.76 -9.39 -19.41
CA GLU A 142 -9.10 -8.10 -19.14
C GLU A 142 -9.31 -7.66 -17.67
N ALA A 143 -10.53 -7.80 -17.15
CA ALA A 143 -10.84 -7.50 -15.76
C ALA A 143 -10.07 -8.41 -14.79
N LYS A 144 -9.95 -9.71 -15.11
CA LYS A 144 -9.17 -10.66 -14.32
C LYS A 144 -7.68 -10.28 -14.32
N GLN A 145 -7.10 -10.04 -15.51
CA GLN A 145 -5.68 -9.63 -15.64
C GLN A 145 -5.40 -8.31 -14.91
N PHE A 146 -6.33 -7.36 -14.98
CA PHE A 146 -6.22 -6.09 -14.27
C PHE A 146 -6.18 -6.32 -12.76
N ASN A 147 -7.09 -7.13 -12.20
CA ASN A 147 -7.11 -7.45 -10.78
C ASN A 147 -5.83 -8.19 -10.34
N GLU A 148 -5.36 -9.17 -11.12
CA GLU A 148 -4.12 -9.88 -10.85
C GLU A 148 -2.90 -8.94 -10.87
N SER A 149 -2.87 -8.00 -11.82
CA SER A 149 -1.81 -6.98 -11.91
C SER A 149 -1.78 -6.06 -10.70
N ILE A 150 -2.96 -5.59 -10.26
CA ILE A 150 -3.07 -4.77 -9.04
C ILE A 150 -2.55 -5.55 -7.83
N LEU A 151 -3.10 -6.75 -7.59
CA LEU A 151 -2.72 -7.58 -6.45
C LEU A 151 -1.23 -7.96 -6.48
N GLY A 152 -0.65 -8.12 -7.67
CA GLY A 152 0.77 -8.40 -7.85
C GLY A 152 1.70 -7.21 -7.61
N SER A 153 1.19 -5.97 -7.75
CA SER A 153 1.97 -4.74 -7.56
C SER A 153 1.96 -4.21 -6.12
N ILE A 154 1.03 -4.69 -5.29
CA ILE A 154 0.91 -4.28 -3.88
C ILE A 154 1.96 -5.00 -3.05
N ALA A 155 2.69 -4.26 -2.19
CA ALA A 155 3.68 -4.82 -1.27
C ALA A 155 3.03 -5.56 -0.08
N THR A 156 1.76 -5.33 0.18
CA THR A 156 0.98 -5.99 1.23
C THR A 156 0.59 -7.40 0.79
N GLY A 157 0.85 -8.40 1.60
CA GLY A 157 0.37 -9.77 1.42
C GLY A 157 -1.14 -9.82 1.59
N VAL A 158 -1.86 -10.25 0.55
CA VAL A 158 -3.31 -10.43 0.59
C VAL A 158 -3.61 -11.92 0.51
N ILE A 159 -4.32 -12.42 1.51
CA ILE A 159 -4.71 -13.82 1.64
C ILE A 159 -6.23 -13.87 1.79
N THR A 160 -6.91 -14.73 1.04
CA THR A 160 -8.34 -14.94 1.21
C THR A 160 -8.60 -16.32 1.79
N ILE A 161 -9.57 -16.37 2.70
CA ILE A 161 -10.01 -17.59 3.39
C ILE A 161 -11.49 -17.81 3.07
N ASN A 162 -11.86 -19.01 2.70
CA ASN A 162 -13.24 -19.39 2.45
C ASN A 162 -14.04 -19.64 3.76
N ALA A 163 -15.33 -19.91 3.65
CA ALA A 163 -16.20 -20.14 4.79
C ALA A 163 -15.85 -21.42 5.61
N LEU A 164 -14.99 -22.30 5.09
CA LEU A 164 -14.48 -23.50 5.78
C LEU A 164 -13.16 -23.27 6.51
N GLY A 165 -12.60 -22.06 6.43
CA GLY A 165 -11.30 -21.73 7.00
C GLY A 165 -10.11 -22.11 6.10
N GLU A 166 -10.34 -22.51 4.84
CA GLU A 166 -9.29 -22.87 3.91
C GLU A 166 -8.87 -21.66 3.09
N ILE A 167 -7.58 -21.57 2.77
CA ILE A 167 -7.02 -20.47 1.97
C ILE A 167 -7.31 -20.73 0.49
N ASP A 168 -8.09 -19.85 -0.13
CA ASP A 168 -8.48 -19.96 -1.53
C ASP A 168 -7.67 -19.04 -2.47
N SER A 169 -6.95 -18.04 -1.93
CA SER A 169 -6.07 -17.18 -2.73
C SER A 169 -4.95 -16.56 -1.89
N VAL A 170 -3.82 -16.32 -2.54
CA VAL A 170 -2.69 -15.56 -1.99
C VAL A 170 -2.02 -14.79 -3.12
N ASN A 171 -1.65 -13.52 -2.87
CA ASN A 171 -0.89 -12.73 -3.83
C ASN A 171 0.62 -12.95 -3.67
N LYS A 172 1.41 -12.45 -4.64
CA LYS A 172 2.88 -12.58 -4.64
C LYS A 172 3.57 -11.98 -3.41
N ALA A 173 3.02 -10.92 -2.83
CA ALA A 173 3.55 -10.33 -1.60
C ALA A 173 3.30 -11.26 -0.39
N GLY A 174 2.12 -11.89 -0.33
CA GLY A 174 1.79 -12.88 0.69
C GLY A 174 2.75 -14.09 0.66
N GLU A 175 3.02 -14.65 -0.52
CA GLU A 175 4.02 -15.72 -0.68
C GLU A 175 5.41 -15.31 -0.14
N LYS A 176 5.83 -14.07 -0.43
CA LYS A 176 7.12 -13.53 0.05
C LYS A 176 7.16 -13.33 1.56
N ILE A 177 6.10 -12.79 2.14
CA ILE A 177 6.02 -12.53 3.59
C ILE A 177 5.97 -13.85 4.35
N LEU A 178 5.15 -14.80 3.88
CA LEU A 178 5.05 -16.14 4.47
C LEU A 178 6.28 -17.01 4.18
N ARG A 179 7.05 -16.68 3.13
CA ARG A 179 8.18 -17.47 2.63
C ARG A 179 7.80 -18.89 2.23
N LEU A 180 6.60 -19.05 1.73
CA LEU A 180 6.02 -20.30 1.24
C LEU A 180 5.55 -20.12 -0.19
N GLY A 181 5.64 -21.20 -0.97
CA GLY A 181 5.07 -21.23 -2.31
C GLY A 181 3.55 -21.34 -2.29
N GLN A 182 2.91 -20.91 -3.39
CA GLN A 182 1.46 -20.97 -3.53
C GLN A 182 0.89 -22.37 -3.29
N GLU A 183 1.60 -23.42 -3.73
CA GLU A 183 1.20 -24.81 -3.56
C GLU A 183 1.19 -25.26 -2.09
N GLU A 184 2.03 -24.64 -1.25
CA GLU A 184 2.12 -24.92 0.18
C GLU A 184 1.08 -24.15 0.99
N ILE A 185 0.53 -23.07 0.43
CA ILE A 185 -0.43 -22.18 1.10
C ILE A 185 -1.86 -22.54 0.75
N LEU A 186 -2.18 -22.74 -0.53
CA LEU A 186 -3.55 -22.97 -0.99
C LEU A 186 -4.13 -24.26 -0.48
N ASN A 187 -5.46 -24.25 -0.23
CA ASN A 187 -6.26 -25.37 0.28
C ASN A 187 -5.86 -25.87 1.66
N ASN A 188 -4.94 -25.20 2.36
CA ASN A 188 -4.64 -25.46 3.75
C ASN A 188 -5.52 -24.58 4.64
N HIS A 189 -5.91 -25.12 5.79
CA HIS A 189 -6.66 -24.36 6.79
C HIS A 189 -5.75 -23.31 7.45
N TYR A 190 -6.23 -22.09 7.65
CA TYR A 190 -5.43 -20.99 8.18
C TYR A 190 -4.76 -21.29 9.52
N MET A 191 -5.37 -22.11 10.36
CA MET A 191 -4.80 -22.51 11.65
C MET A 191 -3.48 -23.29 11.52
N PHE A 192 -3.29 -24.05 10.43
CA PHE A 192 -2.01 -24.72 10.17
C PHE A 192 -0.95 -23.73 9.67
N LEU A 193 -1.37 -22.79 8.80
CA LEU A 193 -0.45 -21.79 8.25
C LEU A 193 0.09 -20.87 9.34
N PHE A 194 -0.77 -20.45 10.26
CA PHE A 194 -0.44 -19.52 11.36
C PHE A 194 -0.29 -20.21 12.72
N GLU A 195 0.02 -21.51 12.76
CA GLU A 195 0.13 -22.28 14.01
C GLU A 195 1.03 -21.64 15.07
N LYS A 196 2.09 -20.93 14.62
CA LYS A 196 3.07 -20.25 15.48
C LYS A 196 2.73 -18.80 15.80
N ASP A 197 1.71 -18.27 15.16
CA ASP A 197 1.33 -16.86 15.21
C ASP A 197 -0.06 -16.69 15.84
N SER A 198 -0.13 -16.90 17.15
CA SER A 198 -1.38 -16.88 17.93
C SER A 198 -2.15 -15.56 17.76
N ASP A 199 -1.45 -14.43 17.62
CA ASP A 199 -2.05 -13.10 17.46
C ASP A 199 -2.81 -13.00 16.14
N VAL A 200 -2.26 -13.56 15.04
CA VAL A 200 -2.93 -13.62 13.75
C VAL A 200 -4.18 -14.49 13.82
N ILE A 201 -4.11 -15.66 14.46
CA ILE A 201 -5.28 -16.53 14.67
C ILE A 201 -6.35 -15.82 15.49
N GLU A 202 -5.97 -15.06 16.52
CA GLU A 202 -6.91 -14.31 17.36
C GLU A 202 -7.63 -13.23 16.54
N ILE A 203 -6.91 -12.48 15.69
CA ILE A 203 -7.48 -11.46 14.79
C ILE A 203 -8.49 -12.12 13.84
N ILE A 204 -8.14 -13.25 13.21
CA ILE A 204 -9.03 -13.97 12.30
C ILE A 204 -10.30 -14.39 13.04
N THR A 205 -10.15 -15.06 14.17
CA THR A 205 -11.28 -15.58 14.97
C THR A 205 -12.20 -14.46 15.47
N LYS A 206 -11.63 -13.34 15.94
CA LYS A 206 -12.40 -12.15 16.34
C LYS A 206 -13.16 -11.57 15.16
N THR A 207 -12.53 -11.50 13.98
CA THR A 207 -13.16 -10.96 12.77
C THR A 207 -14.34 -11.81 12.33
N GLU A 208 -14.22 -13.14 12.40
CA GLU A 208 -15.32 -14.08 12.12
C GLU A 208 -16.52 -13.86 13.05
N GLN A 209 -16.26 -13.67 14.35
CA GLN A 209 -17.29 -13.49 15.37
C GLN A 209 -17.99 -12.13 15.26
N ILE A 210 -17.21 -11.05 15.12
CA ILE A 210 -17.72 -9.67 15.19
C ILE A 210 -18.22 -9.20 13.83
N LYS A 211 -17.78 -9.84 12.73
CA LYS A 211 -18.08 -9.47 11.33
C LYS A 211 -17.74 -8.01 11.00
N LYS A 212 -16.65 -7.51 11.58
CA LYS A 212 -16.09 -6.17 11.32
C LYS A 212 -14.62 -6.29 11.03
N ILE A 213 -14.07 -5.27 10.37
CA ILE A 213 -12.63 -5.18 10.13
C ILE A 213 -11.92 -5.03 11.48
N ILE A 214 -10.91 -5.86 11.70
CA ILE A 214 -9.99 -5.78 12.83
C ILE A 214 -8.59 -5.57 12.27
N THR A 215 -7.89 -4.57 12.82
CA THR A 215 -6.51 -4.26 12.45
C THR A 215 -5.68 -4.18 13.70
N GLU A 216 -4.57 -4.89 13.72
CA GLU A 216 -3.55 -4.79 14.76
C GLU A 216 -2.19 -4.48 14.12
N ILE A 217 -1.39 -3.69 14.82
CA ILE A 217 -0.12 -3.15 14.34
C ILE A 217 1.05 -3.63 15.20
N ASN A 218 2.24 -3.71 14.60
CA ASN A 218 3.48 -4.10 15.27
C ASN A 218 3.43 -5.51 15.89
N ILE A 219 2.79 -6.47 15.22
CA ILE A 219 2.68 -7.85 15.71
C ILE A 219 3.98 -8.58 15.38
N PRO A 220 4.59 -9.31 16.37
CA PRO A 220 5.63 -10.27 16.07
C PRO A 220 5.07 -11.39 15.18
N PHE A 221 5.73 -11.70 14.09
CA PHE A 221 5.31 -12.70 13.13
C PHE A 221 6.45 -13.68 12.85
N LEU A 222 6.24 -14.95 13.11
CA LEU A 222 7.25 -15.99 13.00
C LEU A 222 7.15 -16.72 11.67
N THR A 223 7.92 -16.33 10.68
CA THR A 223 8.09 -17.13 9.47
C THR A 223 8.95 -18.36 9.74
N ALA A 224 9.01 -19.28 8.78
CA ALA A 224 9.78 -20.55 8.92
C ALA A 224 11.26 -20.36 9.35
N SER A 225 11.85 -19.18 9.17
CA SER A 225 13.28 -18.93 9.39
C SER A 225 13.64 -17.62 10.07
N GLN A 226 12.70 -16.73 10.35
CA GLN A 226 12.97 -15.41 10.92
C GLN A 226 11.74 -14.82 11.60
N GLU A 227 11.95 -14.14 12.71
CA GLU A 227 10.96 -13.27 13.34
C GLU A 227 10.94 -11.92 12.57
N THR A 228 9.73 -11.50 12.16
CA THR A 228 9.45 -10.24 11.47
C THR A 228 8.41 -9.46 12.25
N ILE A 229 8.24 -8.19 11.94
CA ILE A 229 7.18 -7.35 12.54
C ILE A 229 6.21 -6.99 11.43
N VAL A 230 4.93 -7.29 11.65
CA VAL A 230 3.88 -7.06 10.66
C VAL A 230 2.73 -6.24 11.21
N ASN A 231 2.04 -5.54 10.32
CA ASN A 231 0.67 -5.08 10.56
C ASN A 231 -0.28 -6.10 9.94
N VAL A 232 -1.32 -6.48 10.64
CA VAL A 232 -2.32 -7.45 10.16
C VAL A 232 -3.70 -6.82 10.21
N SER A 233 -4.43 -6.92 9.11
CA SER A 233 -5.83 -6.51 9.03
C SER A 233 -6.66 -7.66 8.48
N ALA A 234 -7.73 -8.02 9.15
CA ALA A 234 -8.69 -9.02 8.68
C ALA A 234 -10.05 -8.37 8.46
N ALA A 235 -10.69 -8.69 7.34
CA ALA A 235 -11.99 -8.15 6.94
C ALA A 235 -12.91 -9.28 6.50
N PRO A 236 -14.23 -9.25 6.83
CA PRO A 236 -15.18 -10.23 6.33
C PRO A 236 -15.39 -10.07 4.82
N ARG A 237 -15.39 -11.19 4.08
CA ARG A 237 -15.79 -11.27 2.68
C ARG A 237 -17.28 -11.58 2.62
N ILE A 238 -18.04 -10.71 1.96
CA ILE A 238 -19.50 -10.78 1.92
C ILE A 238 -19.94 -10.87 0.47
N ASP A 239 -20.88 -11.77 0.16
CA ASP A 239 -21.51 -11.88 -1.16
C ASP A 239 -22.47 -10.70 -1.43
N ILE A 240 -23.01 -10.64 -2.65
CA ILE A 240 -23.99 -9.62 -3.07
C ILE A 240 -25.30 -9.66 -2.27
N ASN A 241 -25.58 -10.75 -1.56
CA ASN A 241 -26.78 -10.96 -0.74
C ASN A 241 -26.52 -10.68 0.76
N GLY A 242 -25.27 -10.33 1.13
CA GLY A 242 -24.89 -10.08 2.52
C GLY A 242 -24.47 -11.31 3.32
N ASN A 243 -24.30 -12.49 2.69
CA ASN A 243 -23.84 -13.70 3.35
C ASN A 243 -22.30 -13.69 3.44
N SER A 244 -21.78 -14.27 4.53
CA SER A 244 -20.33 -14.41 4.70
C SER A 244 -19.79 -15.49 3.78
N GLU A 245 -18.85 -15.13 2.91
CA GLU A 245 -18.09 -16.04 2.05
C GLU A 245 -16.73 -16.41 2.62
N GLY A 246 -16.38 -15.85 3.77
CA GLY A 246 -15.07 -16.03 4.39
C GLY A 246 -14.44 -14.70 4.80
N LEU A 247 -13.10 -14.61 4.73
CA LEU A 247 -12.31 -13.47 5.17
C LEU A 247 -11.26 -13.07 4.14
N VAL A 248 -10.84 -11.82 4.20
CA VAL A 248 -9.64 -11.30 3.55
C VAL A 248 -8.67 -10.86 4.63
N ILE A 249 -7.44 -11.31 4.56
CA ILE A 249 -6.35 -10.92 5.46
C ILE A 249 -5.34 -10.12 4.65
N ALA A 250 -4.96 -8.96 5.16
CA ALA A 250 -3.87 -8.14 4.67
C ALA A 250 -2.72 -8.18 5.68
N ILE A 251 -1.52 -8.54 5.24
CA ILE A 251 -0.31 -8.60 6.06
C ILE A 251 0.74 -7.68 5.43
N GLU A 252 1.23 -6.73 6.20
CA GLU A 252 2.26 -5.79 5.78
C GLU A 252 3.53 -6.01 6.60
N ASP A 253 4.63 -6.35 5.95
CA ASP A 253 5.94 -6.44 6.61
C ASP A 253 6.51 -5.03 6.84
N ILE A 254 6.60 -4.64 8.12
CA ILE A 254 7.13 -3.34 8.56
C ILE A 254 8.49 -3.48 9.23
N SER A 255 9.16 -4.64 9.08
CA SER A 255 10.42 -4.94 9.76
C SER A 255 11.50 -3.90 9.51
N ASP A 256 11.64 -3.42 8.27
CA ASP A 256 12.67 -2.42 7.93
C ASP A 256 12.35 -1.05 8.54
N VAL A 257 11.09 -0.62 8.52
CA VAL A 257 10.64 0.61 9.18
C VAL A 257 10.84 0.51 10.69
N SER A 258 10.47 -0.62 11.29
CA SER A 258 10.66 -0.88 12.72
C SER A 258 12.13 -0.93 13.11
N LYS A 259 13.01 -1.54 12.30
CA LYS A 259 14.46 -1.53 12.51
C LYS A 259 15.02 -0.10 12.48
N VAL A 260 14.64 0.69 11.49
CA VAL A 260 15.04 2.10 11.39
C VAL A 260 14.57 2.87 12.62
N LYS A 261 13.28 2.77 12.98
CA LYS A 261 12.71 3.41 14.16
C LYS A 261 13.40 2.98 15.46
N ASN A 262 13.66 1.69 15.64
CA ASN A 262 14.34 1.16 16.82
C ASN A 262 15.83 1.54 16.84
N THR A 263 16.47 1.62 15.69
CA THR A 263 17.86 2.12 15.59
C THR A 263 17.88 3.60 15.94
N PHE A 264 16.95 4.40 15.41
CA PHE A 264 16.85 5.82 15.71
C PHE A 264 16.62 6.10 17.20
N LYS A 265 15.78 5.28 17.87
CA LYS A 265 15.55 5.34 19.33
C LYS A 265 16.82 5.07 20.18
N ARG A 266 17.87 4.51 19.60
CA ARG A 266 19.16 4.33 20.28
C ARG A 266 20.03 5.59 20.24
N TYR A 267 19.80 6.48 19.29
CA TYR A 267 20.56 7.71 19.09
C TYR A 267 19.82 8.96 19.56
N VAL A 268 18.50 8.89 19.66
CA VAL A 268 17.63 9.99 20.10
C VAL A 268 16.72 9.49 21.21
N SER A 269 16.48 10.32 22.23
CA SER A 269 15.61 9.90 23.34
C SER A 269 14.23 9.48 22.85
N LYS A 270 13.66 8.44 23.48
CA LYS A 270 12.34 7.89 23.12
C LYS A 270 11.26 8.96 23.06
N GLN A 271 11.25 9.89 24.03
CA GLN A 271 10.27 10.97 24.12
C GLN A 271 10.37 11.95 22.96
N VAL A 272 11.58 12.26 22.49
CA VAL A 272 11.79 13.12 21.31
C VAL A 272 11.32 12.40 20.05
N VAL A 273 11.66 11.12 19.88
CA VAL A 273 11.21 10.33 18.71
C VAL A 273 9.70 10.22 18.67
N ASP A 274 9.05 9.88 19.77
CA ASP A 274 7.61 9.70 19.83
C ASP A 274 6.89 11.06 19.56
N ASN A 275 7.40 12.17 20.10
CA ASN A 275 6.85 13.52 19.87
C ASN A 275 7.03 13.99 18.40
N LEU A 276 8.15 13.69 17.76
CA LEU A 276 8.40 14.04 16.36
C LEU A 276 7.57 13.19 15.38
N LEU A 277 7.23 11.96 15.75
CA LEU A 277 6.40 11.08 14.91
C LEU A 277 4.89 11.37 15.00
N GLU A 278 4.46 12.10 16.03
CA GLU A 278 3.05 12.49 16.19
C GLU A 278 2.65 13.71 15.35
N ASP A 279 3.61 14.58 14.98
CA ASP A 279 3.29 15.82 14.28
C ASP A 279 4.48 16.29 13.42
N ASP A 280 4.33 16.17 12.10
CA ASP A 280 5.33 16.58 11.11
C ASP A 280 5.71 18.07 11.19
N THR A 281 4.84 18.92 11.75
CA THR A 281 5.13 20.35 11.90
C THR A 281 6.20 20.62 12.97
N LYS A 282 6.40 19.69 13.89
CA LYS A 282 7.43 19.75 14.95
C LYS A 282 8.84 19.47 14.43
N LEU A 283 9.00 19.05 13.18
CA LEU A 283 10.29 18.87 12.53
C LEU A 283 10.90 20.17 12.00
N ASN A 284 10.19 21.30 12.09
CA ASN A 284 10.73 22.58 11.65
C ASN A 284 11.78 23.13 12.61
N LEU A 285 12.76 23.85 12.04
CA LEU A 285 13.71 24.64 12.83
C LEU A 285 12.95 25.70 13.66
N GLY A 286 13.27 25.77 14.95
CA GLY A 286 12.67 26.74 15.85
C GLY A 286 12.75 26.27 17.30
N GLY A 287 12.45 27.18 18.22
CA GLY A 287 12.41 26.88 19.64
C GLY A 287 11.37 27.72 20.34
N GLU A 288 10.88 27.22 21.46
CA GLU A 288 9.93 27.87 22.34
C GLU A 288 10.57 28.13 23.70
N GLU A 289 10.23 29.24 24.32
CA GLU A 289 10.63 29.50 25.70
C GLU A 289 9.84 28.60 26.63
N ARG A 290 10.57 27.82 27.45
CA ARG A 290 9.98 26.88 28.40
C ARG A 290 10.71 26.92 29.73
N GLU A 291 9.99 26.76 30.84
CA GLU A 291 10.58 26.51 32.13
C GLU A 291 10.90 25.01 32.25
N VAL A 292 12.15 24.69 32.49
CA VAL A 292 12.66 23.30 32.61
C VAL A 292 13.51 23.13 33.85
N THR A 293 13.67 21.87 34.27
CA THR A 293 14.67 21.51 35.25
C THR A 293 15.76 20.70 34.58
N ILE A 294 17.00 21.10 34.70
CA ILE A 294 18.18 20.49 34.06
C ILE A 294 19.02 19.81 35.11
N LEU A 295 19.35 18.56 34.86
CA LEU A 295 20.28 17.77 35.68
C LEU A 295 21.55 17.51 34.86
N PHE A 296 22.70 17.88 35.39
CA PHE A 296 24.01 17.48 34.93
C PHE A 296 24.63 16.49 35.90
N THR A 297 25.28 15.46 35.38
CA THR A 297 26.11 14.53 36.20
C THR A 297 27.41 14.26 35.47
N ASP A 298 28.51 14.18 36.24
CA ASP A 298 29.88 14.05 35.68
C ASP A 298 30.77 13.20 36.60
N ILE A 299 31.66 12.39 36.02
CA ILE A 299 32.53 11.52 36.76
C ILE A 299 33.74 12.30 37.26
N ARG A 300 33.93 12.35 38.55
CA ARG A 300 35.00 13.10 39.19
C ARG A 300 36.37 12.49 38.90
N GLY A 301 37.26 13.30 38.33
CA GLY A 301 38.64 12.90 38.01
C GLY A 301 38.72 11.88 36.85
N PHE A 302 37.72 11.82 35.98
CA PHE A 302 37.69 10.87 34.87
C PHE A 302 38.88 11.04 33.94
N THR A 303 39.27 12.27 33.59
CA THR A 303 40.45 12.56 32.75
C THR A 303 41.71 11.88 33.28
N SER A 304 42.03 12.06 34.54
CA SER A 304 43.20 11.42 35.16
C SER A 304 43.04 9.90 35.30
N MET A 305 41.81 9.43 35.49
CA MET A 305 41.51 8.00 35.55
C MET A 305 41.69 7.35 34.18
N SER A 306 41.19 7.94 33.12
CA SER A 306 41.26 7.44 31.75
C SER A 306 42.70 7.41 31.20
N GLU A 307 43.55 8.37 31.54
CA GLU A 307 44.97 8.37 31.15
C GLU A 307 45.74 7.13 31.66
N SER A 308 45.24 6.51 32.72
CA SER A 308 45.87 5.31 33.32
C SER A 308 45.24 3.99 32.88
N MET A 309 44.22 4.03 31.98
CA MET A 309 43.46 2.88 31.51
C MET A 309 43.74 2.61 30.03
N LYS A 310 43.51 1.37 29.61
CA LYS A 310 43.49 1.06 28.17
C LYS A 310 42.21 1.61 27.53
N PRO A 311 42.25 1.98 26.23
CA PRO A 311 41.06 2.52 25.54
C PRO A 311 39.80 1.65 25.70
N GLU A 312 39.94 0.35 25.63
CA GLU A 312 38.83 -0.59 25.78
C GLU A 312 38.24 -0.56 27.21
N GLU A 313 39.08 -0.40 28.23
CA GLU A 313 38.66 -0.31 29.63
C GLU A 313 37.91 1.02 29.90
N VAL A 314 38.34 2.11 29.23
CA VAL A 314 37.66 3.42 29.29
C VAL A 314 36.25 3.27 28.75
N VAL A 315 36.11 2.71 27.54
CA VAL A 315 34.80 2.49 26.89
C VAL A 315 33.89 1.56 27.71
N MET A 316 34.45 0.47 28.26
CA MET A 316 33.67 -0.44 29.12
C MET A 316 33.18 0.27 30.38
N THR A 317 34.03 1.09 31.03
CA THR A 317 33.67 1.83 32.24
C THR A 317 32.59 2.86 31.95
N LEU A 318 32.71 3.62 30.86
CA LEU A 318 31.67 4.58 30.44
C LEU A 318 30.36 3.90 30.09
N ASN A 319 30.38 2.79 29.33
CA ASN A 319 29.17 2.07 28.97
C ASN A 319 28.49 1.48 30.23
N GLU A 320 29.22 0.92 31.18
CA GLU A 320 28.68 0.45 32.46
C GLU A 320 28.03 1.59 33.24
N TYR A 321 28.67 2.73 33.32
CA TYR A 321 28.15 3.93 33.99
C TYR A 321 26.91 4.47 33.27
N PHE A 322 26.98 4.71 31.96
CA PHE A 322 25.89 5.29 31.20
C PHE A 322 24.66 4.39 31.18
N SER A 323 24.80 3.07 31.04
CA SER A 323 23.69 2.14 31.06
C SER A 323 22.86 2.29 32.33
N GLU A 324 23.49 2.26 33.49
CA GLU A 324 22.81 2.37 34.77
C GLU A 324 22.21 3.76 35.00
N MET A 325 22.87 4.84 34.58
CA MET A 325 22.41 6.20 34.75
C MET A 325 21.24 6.53 33.80
N ILE A 326 21.32 6.10 32.57
CA ILE A 326 20.29 6.36 31.56
C ILE A 326 19.00 5.59 31.89
N ASP A 327 19.10 4.37 32.41
CA ASP A 327 17.93 3.59 32.86
C ASP A 327 17.19 4.33 33.99
N ILE A 328 17.93 4.99 34.91
CA ILE A 328 17.34 5.81 35.96
C ILE A 328 16.68 7.06 35.39
N VAL A 329 17.31 7.74 34.42
CA VAL A 329 16.70 8.89 33.73
C VAL A 329 15.35 8.51 33.12
N PHE A 330 15.30 7.40 32.39
CA PHE A 330 14.05 6.95 31.74
C PHE A 330 13.00 6.48 32.74
N LYS A 331 13.39 5.86 33.85
CA LYS A 331 12.47 5.50 34.94
C LYS A 331 11.71 6.71 35.49
N TYR A 332 12.35 7.85 35.58
CA TYR A 332 11.75 9.11 36.03
C TYR A 332 11.23 9.99 34.90
N ASN A 333 11.08 9.46 33.69
CA ASN A 333 10.63 10.19 32.50
C ASN A 333 11.47 11.47 32.21
N GLY A 334 12.77 11.43 32.48
CA GLY A 334 13.71 12.45 32.06
C GLY A 334 14.05 12.30 30.58
N THR A 335 14.33 13.40 29.91
CA THR A 335 14.82 13.42 28.53
C THR A 335 16.34 13.52 28.58
N LEU A 336 17.04 12.47 28.09
CA LEU A 336 18.47 12.55 27.87
C LEU A 336 18.72 13.50 26.69
N ASP A 337 19.31 14.67 26.96
CA ASP A 337 19.63 15.64 25.91
C ASP A 337 20.90 15.23 25.18
N LYS A 338 22.00 15.09 25.91
CA LYS A 338 23.25 14.61 25.30
C LYS A 338 24.24 14.03 26.32
N ILE A 339 25.23 13.32 25.80
CA ILE A 339 26.40 12.81 26.50
C ILE A 339 27.57 13.65 26.04
N ILE A 340 28.30 14.29 26.99
CA ILE A 340 29.40 15.18 26.71
C ILE A 340 30.66 14.61 27.41
N GLY A 341 31.41 13.73 26.73
CA GLY A 341 32.50 12.98 27.36
C GLY A 341 31.98 12.01 28.41
N ASP A 342 32.24 12.27 29.68
CA ASP A 342 31.72 11.53 30.84
C ASP A 342 30.56 12.24 31.56
N GLU A 343 30.15 13.40 31.04
CA GLU A 343 29.00 14.19 31.56
C GLU A 343 27.69 13.79 30.87
N LEU A 344 26.63 13.68 31.67
CA LEU A 344 25.26 13.53 31.18
C LEU A 344 24.49 14.81 31.36
N MET A 345 23.79 15.26 30.34
CA MET A 345 22.81 16.35 30.39
C MET A 345 21.41 15.78 30.23
N VAL A 346 20.58 16.01 31.25
CA VAL A 346 19.19 15.52 31.32
C VAL A 346 18.25 16.69 31.53
N VAL A 347 17.12 16.69 30.81
CA VAL A 347 16.12 17.74 30.88
C VAL A 347 14.78 17.16 31.33
N PHE A 348 14.12 17.83 32.25
CA PHE A 348 12.76 17.58 32.70
C PHE A 348 11.91 18.82 32.35
N GLY A 349 10.75 18.60 31.70
CA GLY A 349 9.90 19.69 31.21
C GLY A 349 10.00 19.96 29.70
N ALA A 350 10.85 19.22 28.99
CA ALA A 350 10.91 19.23 27.54
C ALA A 350 11.16 17.80 27.00
N PRO A 351 10.53 17.40 25.87
CA PRO A 351 9.51 18.12 25.08
C PRO A 351 8.15 18.28 25.77
N LEU A 352 7.87 17.52 26.81
CA LEU A 352 6.61 17.54 27.56
C LEU A 352 6.85 17.99 29.00
N ALA A 353 6.15 19.05 29.42
CA ALA A 353 6.21 19.57 30.78
C ALA A 353 5.21 18.84 31.72
N ALA A 354 5.62 18.66 32.96
CA ALA A 354 4.80 18.16 34.06
C ALA A 354 5.00 18.97 35.33
N GLU A 355 4.03 18.98 36.23
CA GLU A 355 4.11 19.74 37.47
C GLU A 355 5.20 19.26 38.41
N ASP A 356 5.59 18.01 38.33
CA ASP A 356 6.58 17.31 39.16
C ASP A 356 7.99 17.25 38.56
N ASP A 357 8.27 18.00 37.50
CA ASP A 357 9.56 17.97 36.77
C ASP A 357 10.76 18.16 37.70
N THR A 358 10.70 19.09 38.62
CA THR A 358 11.79 19.38 39.58
C THR A 358 11.96 18.25 40.59
N GLU A 359 10.88 17.67 41.08
CA GLU A 359 10.90 16.56 42.01
C GLU A 359 11.49 15.30 41.32
N ARG A 360 11.10 15.04 40.07
CA ARG A 360 11.64 13.92 39.28
C ARG A 360 13.14 14.07 39.02
N ALA A 361 13.59 15.29 38.69
CA ALA A 361 15.01 15.57 38.53
C ALA A 361 15.82 15.31 39.82
N LEU A 362 15.31 15.73 40.97
CA LEU A 362 15.95 15.50 42.27
C LEU A 362 16.00 14.01 42.63
N ASN A 363 14.86 13.31 42.46
CA ASN A 363 14.76 11.87 42.73
C ASN A 363 15.68 11.06 41.79
N THR A 364 15.81 11.47 40.51
CA THR A 364 16.79 10.91 39.58
C THR A 364 18.21 11.04 40.09
N ALA A 365 18.61 12.22 40.50
CA ALA A 365 19.98 12.45 41.01
C ALA A 365 20.28 11.65 42.30
N ILE A 366 19.30 11.54 43.20
CA ILE A 366 19.45 10.75 44.43
C ILE A 366 19.58 9.28 44.11
N GLU A 367 18.74 8.73 43.22
CA GLU A 367 18.79 7.32 42.82
C GLU A 367 20.10 7.01 42.09
N MET A 368 20.57 7.91 41.22
CA MET A 368 21.87 7.80 40.56
C MET A 368 23.01 7.67 41.57
N GLN A 369 23.05 8.53 42.61
CA GLN A 369 24.06 8.44 43.63
C GLN A 369 24.03 7.11 44.42
N ASN A 370 22.80 6.58 44.67
CA ASN A 370 22.68 5.29 45.33
C ASN A 370 23.13 4.16 44.43
N LYS A 371 22.82 4.21 43.14
CA LYS A 371 23.25 3.21 42.14
C LYS A 371 24.76 3.20 41.95
N ILE A 372 25.41 4.38 41.99
CA ILE A 372 26.88 4.48 41.96
C ILE A 372 27.52 3.78 43.16
N LYS A 373 26.92 3.86 44.36
CA LYS A 373 27.43 3.12 45.53
C LYS A 373 27.35 1.59 45.30
N GLU A 374 26.23 1.11 44.72
CA GLU A 374 26.07 -0.31 44.38
C GLU A 374 27.12 -0.74 43.33
N LEU A 375 27.25 0.04 42.26
CA LEU A 375 28.21 -0.19 41.19
C LEU A 375 29.64 -0.28 41.75
N ASN A 376 30.01 0.66 42.61
CA ASN A 376 31.32 0.67 43.25
C ASN A 376 31.56 -0.54 44.16
N ASN A 377 30.54 -1.09 44.80
CA ASN A 377 30.67 -2.36 45.53
C ASN A 377 31.00 -3.54 44.62
N ILE A 378 30.43 -3.56 43.41
CA ILE A 378 30.71 -4.57 42.38
C ILE A 378 32.15 -4.37 41.84
N ARG A 379 32.51 -3.14 41.47
CA ARG A 379 33.82 -2.77 40.97
C ARG A 379 34.97 -3.09 41.99
N LYS A 380 34.68 -2.88 43.27
CA LYS A 380 35.63 -3.26 44.35
C LYS A 380 35.92 -4.76 44.37
N LYS A 381 34.88 -5.61 44.14
CA LYS A 381 35.07 -7.07 44.05
C LYS A 381 35.91 -7.48 42.85
N ARG A 382 35.81 -6.71 41.75
CA ARG A 382 36.63 -6.89 40.53
C ARG A 382 38.00 -6.24 40.61
N LYS A 383 38.31 -5.56 41.72
CA LYS A 383 39.55 -4.78 41.92
C LYS A 383 39.73 -3.61 40.95
N GLU A 384 38.64 -3.05 40.49
CA GLU A 384 38.56 -1.89 39.60
C GLU A 384 38.50 -0.59 40.41
N LYS A 385 38.90 0.54 39.77
CA LYS A 385 38.79 1.86 40.40
C LYS A 385 37.33 2.26 40.59
N PRO A 386 36.96 2.92 41.71
CA PRO A 386 35.61 3.39 41.92
C PRO A 386 35.29 4.55 40.96
N VAL A 387 34.01 4.61 40.53
CA VAL A 387 33.42 5.74 39.80
C VAL A 387 32.80 6.67 40.83
N LEU A 388 33.18 7.94 40.82
CA LEU A 388 32.71 8.97 41.74
C LEU A 388 31.97 10.03 40.92
N VAL A 389 30.73 10.35 41.27
CA VAL A 389 29.88 11.25 40.47
C VAL A 389 29.46 12.45 41.27
N GLY A 390 29.54 13.63 40.67
CA GLY A 390 28.92 14.86 41.15
C GLY A 390 27.72 15.21 40.30
N ALA A 391 26.71 15.86 40.89
CA ALA A 391 25.49 16.28 40.19
C ALA A 391 25.15 17.74 40.44
N GLY A 392 24.65 18.41 39.41
CA GLY A 392 24.12 19.78 39.49
C GLY A 392 22.73 19.87 38.95
N ILE A 393 21.80 20.50 39.66
CA ILE A 393 20.42 20.71 39.24
C ILE A 393 20.10 22.19 39.22
N ASN A 394 19.51 22.65 38.10
CA ASN A 394 19.07 24.03 37.97
C ASN A 394 17.70 24.08 37.30
N LYS A 395 16.80 24.95 37.79
CA LYS A 395 15.48 25.22 37.21
C LYS A 395 15.46 26.64 36.64
N GLY A 396 14.87 26.80 35.47
CA GLY A 396 14.67 28.11 34.86
C GLY A 396 14.21 28.05 33.42
N TYR A 397 14.11 29.21 32.80
CA TYR A 397 13.67 29.34 31.40
C TYR A 397 14.84 29.05 30.45
N VAL A 398 14.48 28.38 29.36
CA VAL A 398 15.36 28.03 28.24
C VAL A 398 14.60 28.14 26.92
N VAL A 399 15.31 28.24 25.81
CA VAL A 399 14.73 27.97 24.50
C VAL A 399 14.90 26.49 24.21
N SER A 400 13.79 25.78 24.04
CA SER A 400 13.75 24.34 23.73
C SER A 400 13.21 24.12 22.32
N GLY A 401 13.88 23.34 21.51
CA GLY A 401 13.44 23.05 20.13
C GLY A 401 14.52 22.46 19.23
N ASN A 402 14.22 22.40 17.92
CA ASN A 402 15.15 21.92 16.90
C ASN A 402 16.13 23.02 16.50
N ILE A 403 17.39 22.86 16.86
CA ILE A 403 18.44 23.84 16.66
C ILE A 403 19.50 23.25 15.73
N GLY A 404 19.88 23.99 14.70
CA GLY A 404 20.87 23.56 13.72
C GLY A 404 20.61 24.05 12.31
N SER A 405 20.84 23.20 11.33
CA SER A 405 20.53 23.44 9.91
C SER A 405 19.41 22.53 9.42
N ARG A 406 18.95 22.76 8.19
CA ARG A 406 17.94 21.85 7.57
C ARG A 406 18.43 20.41 7.41
N ASP A 407 19.73 20.23 7.24
CA ASP A 407 20.35 18.91 7.01
C ASP A 407 20.81 18.23 8.29
N MET A 408 20.97 19.00 9.40
CA MET A 408 21.40 18.49 10.68
C MET A 408 20.82 19.33 11.82
N MET A 409 19.89 18.74 12.54
CA MET A 409 19.19 19.36 13.67
C MET A 409 19.43 18.55 14.94
N ASP A 410 19.49 19.22 16.05
CA ASP A 410 19.53 18.63 17.39
C ASP A 410 18.35 19.18 18.20
N TYR A 411 17.54 18.30 18.78
CA TYR A 411 16.51 18.74 19.71
C TYR A 411 17.13 18.95 21.08
N THR A 412 17.28 20.19 21.48
CA THR A 412 18.03 20.55 22.68
C THR A 412 17.46 21.82 23.35
N VAL A 413 18.03 22.15 24.48
CA VAL A 413 17.71 23.37 25.23
C VAL A 413 18.93 24.30 25.29
N ILE A 414 18.68 25.61 25.13
CA ILE A 414 19.71 26.66 25.17
C ILE A 414 19.28 27.77 26.13
N GLY A 415 20.22 28.27 26.93
CA GLY A 415 20.01 29.41 27.82
C GLY A 415 20.99 29.44 28.98
N ASP A 416 20.98 30.54 29.73
CA ASP A 416 21.85 30.69 30.92
C ASP A 416 21.51 29.65 31.99
N THR A 417 20.30 29.16 32.03
CA THR A 417 19.85 28.07 32.92
C THR A 417 20.67 26.81 32.70
N VAL A 418 21.02 26.48 31.42
CA VAL A 418 21.87 25.32 31.08
C VAL A 418 23.28 25.52 31.61
N ASN A 419 23.88 26.69 31.36
CA ASN A 419 25.23 27.01 31.79
C ASN A 419 25.38 26.99 33.33
N LEU A 420 24.36 27.46 34.04
CA LEU A 420 24.35 27.41 35.50
C LEU A 420 24.29 25.98 36.02
N GLY A 421 23.45 25.11 35.41
CA GLY A 421 23.35 23.68 35.73
C GLY A 421 24.71 22.97 35.61
N SER A 422 25.43 23.17 34.52
CA SER A 422 26.77 22.60 34.30
C SER A 422 27.80 23.15 35.32
N ARG A 423 27.74 24.44 35.64
CA ARG A 423 28.61 25.00 36.68
C ARG A 423 28.36 24.43 38.09
N LEU A 424 27.06 24.19 38.42
CA LEU A 424 26.69 23.53 39.68
C LEU A 424 27.21 22.09 39.70
N CYS A 425 27.09 21.36 38.60
CA CYS A 425 27.68 20.04 38.47
C CYS A 425 29.21 20.08 38.67
N SER A 426 29.91 20.99 37.99
CA SER A 426 31.36 21.13 38.10
C SER A 426 31.82 21.46 39.52
N ALA A 427 31.01 22.19 40.31
CA ALA A 427 31.29 22.55 41.70
C ALA A 427 31.00 21.41 42.68
N ALA A 428 30.23 20.41 42.29
CA ALA A 428 29.85 19.29 43.14
C ALA A 428 31.01 18.34 43.37
N GLY A 429 31.28 18.00 44.63
CA GLY A 429 32.21 16.96 45.00
C GLY A 429 31.69 15.53 44.74
N PRO A 430 32.54 14.52 45.00
CA PRO A 430 32.11 13.12 44.88
C PRO A 430 30.94 12.80 45.79
N GLY A 431 29.85 12.32 45.19
CA GLY A 431 28.61 11.97 45.91
C GLY A 431 27.72 13.16 46.27
N GLU A 432 28.07 14.37 45.85
CA GLU A 432 27.29 15.60 46.12
C GLU A 432 26.28 15.89 45.01
N ILE A 433 25.14 16.46 45.41
CA ILE A 433 24.10 17.01 44.52
C ILE A 433 23.94 18.50 44.88
N ILE A 434 24.30 19.40 43.98
CA ILE A 434 24.15 20.84 44.19
C ILE A 434 22.91 21.31 43.42
N VAL A 435 22.02 22.05 44.11
CA VAL A 435 20.81 22.62 43.51
C VAL A 435 20.86 24.14 43.59
N SER A 436 20.33 24.79 42.57
CA SER A 436 20.07 26.25 42.62
C SER A 436 18.93 26.57 43.58
N LYS A 437 18.89 27.84 44.04
CA LYS A 437 17.81 28.34 44.89
C LYS A 437 16.55 28.51 44.07
#